data_13e60f19557e66cfb6964064130e6e34
#
_entry.id   13e60f19557e66cfb6964064130e6e34
#
_cell.length_a   1.000
_cell.length_b   1.000
_cell.length_c   1.000
_cell.angle_alpha   90.00
_cell.angle_beta   90.00
_cell.angle_gamma   90.00
#
_symmetry.space_group_name_H-M   'P 1'
#
loop_
_entity.id
_entity.type
_entity.pdbx_description
1 polymer ?
#
loop_
_entity_poly.entity_id
_entity_poly.type
_entity_poly.pdbx_seq_one_letter_code
_entity_poly.pdbx_strand_id
1 'polypeptide(L)'
;QYTETSSVVNSIIANGSYIEGTVRNCVIGRNVYIGKGSVIENCVILQNTVIGNNVTMSNTITDKGTLIDDNEEVKGLENNPVIIPKKRVV
;
A
#
# COMPACT_ATOMS: atom_id res chain seq x y z
N GLN A 1 -4.44 0.75 12.60
CA GLN A 1 -4.82 2.04 13.15
C GLN A 1 -4.94 3.08 12.05
N TYR A 2 -5.98 3.86 12.09
CA TYR A 2 -6.26 4.88 11.09
C TYR A 2 -6.19 6.26 11.73
N THR A 3 -5.78 7.24 10.96
CA THR A 3 -5.76 8.63 11.42
C THR A 3 -6.97 9.38 10.87
N GLU A 4 -7.17 10.60 11.33
CA GLU A 4 -8.28 11.42 10.84
C GLU A 4 -8.14 11.77 9.36
N THR A 5 -6.92 11.73 8.82
CA THR A 5 -6.68 12.02 7.42
C THR A 5 -6.75 10.79 6.54
N SER A 6 -6.97 9.62 7.13
CA SER A 6 -7.04 8.39 6.35
C SER A 6 -8.45 8.10 5.86
N SER A 7 -8.53 7.32 4.80
CA SER A 7 -9.80 6.85 4.26
C SER A 7 -9.60 5.40 3.82
N VAL A 8 -10.39 4.49 4.37
CA VAL A 8 -10.30 3.07 4.05
C VAL A 8 -11.66 2.61 3.54
N VAL A 9 -11.72 2.16 2.30
CA VAL A 9 -12.95 1.76 1.64
C VAL A 9 -12.79 0.37 1.05
N ASN A 10 -13.75 -0.51 1.33
CA ASN A 10 -13.84 -1.83 0.71
C ASN A 10 -12.51 -2.59 0.75
N SER A 11 -11.87 -2.62 1.91
CA SER A 11 -10.54 -3.20 2.06
C SER A 11 -10.48 -4.08 3.29
N ILE A 12 -9.57 -5.04 3.26
CA ILE A 12 -9.27 -5.90 4.40
C ILE A 12 -7.91 -5.49 4.94
N ILE A 13 -7.87 -5.09 6.22
CA ILE A 13 -6.66 -4.60 6.85
C ILE A 13 -6.34 -5.48 8.05
N ALA A 14 -5.19 -6.11 8.05
CA ALA A 14 -4.78 -6.96 9.16
C ALA A 14 -4.24 -6.13 10.32
N ASN A 15 -4.07 -6.79 11.47
CA ASN A 15 -3.68 -6.12 12.70
C ASN A 15 -2.29 -5.49 12.61
N GLY A 16 -2.10 -4.42 13.36
CA GLY A 16 -0.81 -3.76 13.50
C GLY A 16 -0.46 -2.82 12.36
N SER A 17 -1.36 -2.64 11.41
CA SER A 17 -1.10 -1.72 10.31
C SER A 17 -1.48 -0.29 10.69
N TYR A 18 -0.75 0.66 10.15
CA TYR A 18 -0.94 2.07 10.41
C TYR A 18 -1.17 2.80 9.10
N ILE A 19 -2.35 3.36 8.93
CA ILE A 19 -2.79 3.95 7.67
C ILE A 19 -3.00 5.44 7.85
N GLU A 20 -2.26 6.26 7.14
CA GLU A 20 -2.44 7.71 7.11
C GLU A 20 -2.94 8.19 5.75
N GLY A 21 -2.98 7.32 4.77
CA GLY A 21 -3.43 7.66 3.42
C GLY A 21 -4.80 7.11 3.09
N THR A 22 -5.06 6.98 1.81
CA THR A 22 -6.32 6.45 1.27
C THR A 22 -6.08 5.04 0.73
N VAL A 23 -6.94 4.11 1.12
CA VAL A 23 -6.84 2.71 0.70
C VAL A 23 -8.21 2.27 0.18
N ARG A 24 -8.26 1.78 -1.04
CA ARG A 24 -9.51 1.32 -1.67
C ARG A 24 -9.31 -0.02 -2.36
N ASN A 25 -10.23 -0.94 -2.10
CA ASN A 25 -10.26 -2.26 -2.75
C ASN A 25 -8.92 -3.00 -2.60
N CYS A 26 -8.37 -3.01 -1.39
CA CYS A 26 -7.06 -3.59 -1.13
C CYS A 26 -7.12 -4.69 -0.09
N VAL A 27 -6.13 -5.54 -0.12
CA VAL A 27 -5.85 -6.48 0.97
C VAL A 27 -4.51 -6.06 1.56
N ILE A 28 -4.52 -5.68 2.83
CA ILE A 28 -3.34 -5.16 3.52
C ILE A 28 -2.94 -6.15 4.60
N GLY A 29 -1.73 -6.65 4.53
CA GLY A 29 -1.18 -7.57 5.52
C GLY A 29 -0.88 -6.91 6.85
N ARG A 30 -0.27 -7.67 7.77
CA ARG A 30 0.06 -7.17 9.11
C ARG A 30 1.23 -6.22 9.07
N ASN A 31 1.23 -5.26 9.99
CA ASN A 31 2.36 -4.36 10.22
C ASN A 31 2.76 -3.61 8.95
N VAL A 32 1.76 -3.15 8.20
CA VAL A 32 1.98 -2.33 7.01
C VAL A 32 1.83 -0.88 7.41
N TYR A 33 2.77 -0.04 6.97
CA TYR A 33 2.67 1.40 7.15
C TYR A 33 2.38 2.07 5.82
N ILE A 34 1.36 2.90 5.77
CA ILE A 34 1.03 3.68 4.57
C ILE A 34 1.02 5.16 4.96
N GLY A 35 1.91 5.92 4.36
CA GLY A 35 2.16 7.30 4.72
C GLY A 35 1.07 8.27 4.27
N LYS A 36 1.16 9.48 4.78
CA LYS A 36 0.20 10.55 4.55
C LYS A 36 0.17 10.94 3.07
N GLY A 37 -1.02 11.14 2.55
CA GLY A 37 -1.20 11.57 1.17
C GLY A 37 -1.09 10.46 0.14
N SER A 38 -0.81 9.25 0.57
CA SER A 38 -0.72 8.12 -0.36
C SER A 38 -2.10 7.62 -0.74
N VAL A 39 -2.22 7.16 -1.98
CA VAL A 39 -3.48 6.60 -2.51
C VAL A 39 -3.17 5.23 -3.07
N ILE A 40 -3.75 4.21 -2.46
CA ILE A 40 -3.48 2.82 -2.79
C ILE A 40 -4.79 2.16 -3.21
N GLU A 41 -4.87 1.71 -4.46
CA GLU A 41 -6.09 1.13 -5.02
C GLU A 41 -5.83 -0.21 -5.68
N ASN A 42 -6.72 -1.17 -5.44
CA ASN A 42 -6.69 -2.49 -6.09
C ASN A 42 -5.34 -3.17 -5.91
N CYS A 43 -4.78 -3.11 -4.70
CA CYS A 43 -3.47 -3.65 -4.41
C CYS A 43 -3.54 -4.76 -3.37
N VAL A 44 -2.55 -5.64 -3.40
CA VAL A 44 -2.30 -6.60 -2.33
C VAL A 44 -0.94 -6.25 -1.73
N ILE A 45 -0.96 -5.82 -0.48
CA ILE A 45 0.26 -5.38 0.20
C ILE A 45 0.57 -6.39 1.29
N LEU A 46 1.66 -7.12 1.15
CA LEU A 46 2.01 -8.15 2.11
C LEU A 46 2.65 -7.55 3.35
N GLN A 47 2.81 -8.39 4.37
CA GLN A 47 3.19 -7.95 5.71
C GLN A 47 4.54 -7.20 5.74
N ASN A 48 4.69 -6.33 6.71
CA ASN A 48 5.91 -5.58 6.98
C ASN A 48 6.36 -4.66 5.84
N THR A 49 5.44 -4.28 4.97
CA THR A 49 5.71 -3.34 3.89
C THR A 49 5.57 -1.92 4.42
N VAL A 50 6.46 -1.04 3.99
CA VAL A 50 6.41 0.37 4.32
C VAL A 50 6.21 1.17 3.04
N ILE A 51 5.12 1.92 3.00
CA ILE A 51 4.81 2.80 1.87
C ILE A 51 4.93 4.22 2.38
N GLY A 52 5.76 5.01 1.73
CA GLY A 52 6.05 6.38 2.15
C GLY A 52 4.88 7.34 1.95
N ASN A 53 5.17 8.61 2.00
CA ASN A 53 4.17 9.67 1.85
C ASN A 53 3.95 10.00 0.37
N ASN A 54 2.74 10.38 0.02
CA ASN A 54 2.40 10.84 -1.33
C ASN A 54 2.71 9.81 -2.42
N VAL A 55 2.53 8.54 -2.10
CA VAL A 55 2.71 7.44 -3.03
C VAL A 55 1.37 7.14 -3.70
N THR A 56 1.37 6.98 -5.01
CA THR A 56 0.19 6.56 -5.75
C THR A 56 0.44 5.16 -6.31
N MET A 57 -0.37 4.20 -5.89
CA MET A 57 -0.25 2.81 -6.34
C MET A 57 -1.58 2.28 -6.80
N SER A 58 -1.58 1.55 -7.90
CA SER A 58 -2.77 0.87 -8.37
C SER A 58 -2.39 -0.44 -9.02
N ASN A 59 -3.24 -1.45 -8.83
CA ASN A 59 -3.09 -2.76 -9.47
C ASN A 59 -1.68 -3.31 -9.26
N THR A 60 -1.25 -3.36 -8.01
CA THR A 60 0.11 -3.74 -7.63
C THR A 60 0.08 -4.74 -6.49
N ILE A 61 0.99 -5.68 -6.52
CA ILE A 61 1.18 -6.67 -5.46
C ILE A 61 2.61 -6.49 -4.93
N THR A 62 2.74 -6.21 -3.64
CA THR A 62 4.08 -6.12 -3.02
C THR A 62 4.37 -7.38 -2.24
N ASP A 63 5.59 -7.84 -2.28
CA ASP A 63 6.05 -8.93 -1.44
C ASP A 63 6.26 -8.41 0.01
N LYS A 64 6.51 -9.32 0.92
CA LYS A 64 6.75 -8.99 2.33
C LYS A 64 7.99 -8.12 2.47
N GLY A 65 7.93 -7.15 3.38
CA GLY A 65 9.09 -6.34 3.70
C GLY A 65 9.52 -5.37 2.60
N THR A 66 8.64 -5.05 1.69
CA THR A 66 8.95 -4.10 0.61
C THR A 66 8.96 -2.68 1.15
N LEU A 67 9.84 -1.85 0.61
CA LEU A 67 9.90 -0.44 0.94
C LEU A 67 9.63 0.38 -0.32
N ILE A 68 8.65 1.26 -0.24
CA ILE A 68 8.31 2.18 -1.33
C ILE A 68 8.57 3.60 -0.85
N ASP A 69 9.44 4.30 -1.54
CA ASP A 69 9.85 5.65 -1.16
C ASP A 69 8.74 6.68 -1.37
N ASP A 70 8.90 7.82 -0.73
CA ASP A 70 7.97 8.94 -0.87
C ASP A 70 7.85 9.36 -2.32
N ASN A 71 6.68 9.82 -2.69
CA ASN A 71 6.38 10.42 -3.99
C ASN A 71 6.48 9.46 -5.18
N GLU A 72 6.55 8.17 -4.92
CA GLU A 72 6.61 7.19 -6.01
C GLU A 72 5.23 6.95 -6.60
N GLU A 73 5.22 6.60 -7.88
CA GLU A 73 4.00 6.23 -8.58
C GLU A 73 4.20 4.86 -9.19
N VAL A 74 3.34 3.91 -8.83
CA VAL A 74 3.42 2.54 -9.33
C VAL A 74 2.03 2.15 -9.85
N LYS A 75 1.91 1.99 -11.15
CA LYS A 75 0.62 1.70 -11.77
C LYS A 75 0.70 0.42 -12.60
N GLY A 76 -0.09 -0.57 -12.21
CA GLY A 76 -0.28 -1.76 -13.00
C GLY A 76 -1.61 -1.72 -13.74
N LEU A 77 -1.86 -2.75 -14.51
CA LEU A 77 -3.16 -2.94 -15.17
C LEU A 77 -3.95 -3.99 -14.41
N GLU A 78 -5.27 -3.90 -14.49
CA GLU A 78 -6.15 -4.84 -13.79
C GLU A 78 -5.83 -6.29 -14.13
N ASN A 79 -5.57 -6.56 -15.41
CA ASN A 79 -5.28 -7.90 -15.89
C ASN A 79 -3.79 -8.20 -16.00
N ASN A 80 -2.95 -7.26 -15.55
CA ASN A 80 -1.50 -7.44 -15.59
C ASN A 80 -0.87 -6.58 -14.49
N PRO A 81 -1.02 -6.97 -13.23
CA PRO A 81 -0.54 -6.16 -12.10
C PRO A 81 0.98 -6.11 -12.04
N VAL A 82 1.48 -5.03 -11.48
CA VAL A 82 2.90 -4.90 -11.17
C VAL A 82 3.20 -5.74 -9.93
N ILE A 83 4.27 -6.51 -9.98
CA ILE A 83 4.73 -7.31 -8.85
C ILE A 83 6.04 -6.70 -8.36
N ILE A 84 6.06 -6.28 -7.09
CA ILE A 84 7.25 -5.69 -6.49
C ILE A 84 7.87 -6.74 -5.56
N PRO A 85 9.08 -7.23 -5.85
CA PRO A 85 9.70 -8.24 -5.03
C PRO A 85 10.21 -7.67 -3.70
N LYS A 86 10.47 -8.58 -2.78
CA LYS A 86 10.94 -8.25 -1.44
C LYS A 86 12.19 -7.37 -1.49
N LYS A 87 12.26 -6.42 -0.55
CA LYS A 87 13.39 -5.50 -0.38
C LYS A 87 13.63 -4.59 -1.58
N ARG A 88 12.67 -4.52 -2.47
CA ARG A 88 12.76 -3.58 -3.59
C ARG A 88 12.41 -2.19 -3.11
N VAL A 89 13.22 -1.21 -3.52
CA VAL A 89 12.92 0.20 -3.33
C VAL A 89 12.50 0.75 -4.68
N VAL A 90 11.36 1.35 -4.69
CA VAL A 90 10.79 1.88 -5.94
C VAL A 90 10.59 3.38 -5.81
#